data_9358c9fc5c737ef35eb6ccab43a104d3
#
_entry.id   9358c9fc5c737ef35eb6ccab43a104d3
#
_cell.length_a   1.000
_cell.length_b   1.000
_cell.length_c   1.000
_cell.angle_alpha   90.00
_cell.angle_beta   90.00
_cell.angle_gamma   90.00
#
_symmetry.space_group_name_H-M   'P 1'
#
loop_
_entity.id
_entity.type
_entity.pdbx_description
1 polymer ?
#
loop_
_entity_poly.entity_id
_entity_poly.type
_entity_poly.pdbx_seq_one_letter_code
_entity_poly.pdbx_strand_id
1 'polypeptide(L)'
;MPEAPGDTPLALDLLRRLRRALGAAGLPELEAWDLLAAATGWPRKALYGRLTSPLPQEALDRAEALLKRRLQGYPLQYLVGEVEFFGLPLRVEEGVLIPRPETEGLVELALGLPLPPAPRILDVGTGTGAIALALKRALPEAEVYATEVDPKALALARENAERLGLAVVFLPAPLTGGLKDLDLVVSNPPYLPEAYREKAPRELGYESPLALYAGPE
;
A
#
# COMPACT_ATOMS: atom_id res chain seq x y z
N MET A 1 -46.79 -16.29 7.25
CA MET A 1 -46.01 -17.45 6.82
C MET A 1 -44.55 -17.05 6.96
N PRO A 2 -43.67 -17.77 7.68
CA PRO A 2 -42.27 -17.46 7.65
C PRO A 2 -41.76 -17.74 6.23
N GLU A 3 -41.01 -16.76 5.69
CA GLU A 3 -40.30 -16.93 4.44
C GLU A 3 -39.38 -18.16 4.55
N ALA A 4 -39.39 -18.98 3.50
CA ALA A 4 -38.46 -20.10 3.40
C ALA A 4 -37.04 -19.57 3.62
N PRO A 5 -36.13 -20.35 4.26
CA PRO A 5 -34.75 -19.95 4.39
C PRO A 5 -34.18 -19.78 2.97
N GLY A 6 -34.20 -18.53 2.48
CA GLY A 6 -33.59 -18.18 1.21
C GLY A 6 -32.11 -18.60 1.27
N ASP A 7 -31.65 -19.24 0.20
CA ASP A 7 -30.28 -19.69 0.04
C ASP A 7 -29.32 -18.56 0.41
N THR A 8 -28.79 -18.61 1.62
CA THR A 8 -27.80 -17.63 2.07
C THR A 8 -26.59 -17.78 1.15
N PRO A 9 -26.20 -16.73 0.39
CA PRO A 9 -25.12 -16.84 -0.56
C PRO A 9 -23.83 -17.30 0.09
N LEU A 10 -23.13 -18.24 -0.56
CA LEU A 10 -21.86 -18.74 -0.07
C LEU A 10 -20.71 -17.79 -0.50
N ALA A 11 -19.61 -17.84 0.24
CA ALA A 11 -18.41 -17.08 -0.11
C ALA A 11 -17.91 -17.40 -1.55
N LEU A 12 -18.06 -18.65 -2.00
CA LEU A 12 -17.73 -19.05 -3.36
C LEU A 12 -18.59 -18.35 -4.43
N ASP A 13 -19.87 -18.15 -4.15
CA ASP A 13 -20.78 -17.50 -5.08
C ASP A 13 -20.45 -16.00 -5.22
N LEU A 14 -20.13 -15.36 -4.09
CA LEU A 14 -19.64 -13.98 -4.09
C LEU A 14 -18.30 -13.87 -4.84
N LEU A 15 -17.35 -14.76 -4.59
CA LEU A 15 -16.06 -14.78 -5.27
C LEU A 15 -16.24 -14.90 -6.80
N ARG A 16 -17.10 -15.80 -7.26
CA ARG A 16 -17.41 -15.98 -8.69
C ARG A 16 -18.02 -14.72 -9.29
N ARG A 17 -18.92 -14.06 -8.56
CA ARG A 17 -19.56 -12.80 -8.98
C ARG A 17 -18.53 -11.69 -9.12
N LEU A 18 -17.65 -11.51 -8.12
CA LEU A 18 -16.58 -10.52 -8.12
C LEU A 18 -15.61 -10.74 -9.29
N ARG A 19 -15.14 -11.98 -9.48
CA ARG A 19 -14.25 -12.33 -10.61
C ARG A 19 -14.86 -12.00 -11.96
N ARG A 20 -16.11 -12.37 -12.17
CA ARG A 20 -16.82 -12.10 -13.43
C ARG A 20 -16.97 -10.60 -13.68
N ALA A 21 -17.29 -9.82 -12.65
CA ALA A 21 -17.45 -8.36 -12.77
C ALA A 21 -16.12 -7.67 -13.08
N LEU A 22 -15.03 -8.06 -12.40
CA LEU A 22 -13.68 -7.55 -12.66
C LEU A 22 -13.21 -7.90 -14.07
N GLY A 23 -13.34 -9.16 -14.49
CA GLY A 23 -12.97 -9.62 -15.84
C GLY A 23 -13.74 -8.90 -16.93
N ALA A 24 -15.05 -8.66 -16.76
CA ALA A 24 -15.87 -7.91 -17.68
C ALA A 24 -15.43 -6.43 -17.83
N ALA A 25 -14.81 -5.87 -16.80
CA ALA A 25 -14.23 -4.53 -16.78
C ALA A 25 -12.77 -4.47 -17.25
N GLY A 26 -12.17 -5.60 -17.63
CA GLY A 26 -10.74 -5.67 -18.00
C GLY A 26 -9.77 -5.56 -16.81
N LEU A 27 -10.26 -5.78 -15.60
CA LEU A 27 -9.45 -5.78 -14.38
C LEU A 27 -8.98 -7.19 -14.01
N PRO A 28 -7.88 -7.33 -13.27
CA PRO A 28 -7.39 -8.63 -12.85
C PRO A 28 -8.42 -9.39 -12.00
N GLU A 29 -8.86 -10.55 -12.44
CA GLU A 29 -9.83 -11.38 -11.71
C GLU A 29 -9.33 -11.84 -10.33
N LEU A 30 -8.00 -11.90 -10.13
CA LEU A 30 -7.39 -12.27 -8.87
C LEU A 30 -7.67 -11.27 -7.74
N GLU A 31 -7.96 -10.00 -8.08
CA GLU A 31 -8.36 -8.98 -7.11
C GLU A 31 -9.65 -9.35 -6.36
N ALA A 32 -10.47 -10.24 -6.92
CA ALA A 32 -11.69 -10.72 -6.26
C ALA A 32 -11.44 -11.36 -4.89
N TRP A 33 -10.28 -11.98 -4.70
CA TRP A 33 -9.89 -12.56 -3.44
C TRP A 33 -9.61 -11.49 -2.37
N ASP A 34 -9.02 -10.37 -2.78
CA ASP A 34 -8.72 -9.26 -1.90
C ASP A 34 -10.00 -8.52 -1.51
N LEU A 35 -10.90 -8.33 -2.48
CA LEU A 35 -12.23 -7.76 -2.22
C LEU A 35 -13.06 -8.65 -1.30
N LEU A 36 -13.02 -9.97 -1.48
CA LEU A 36 -13.70 -10.92 -0.60
C LEU A 36 -13.12 -10.86 0.81
N ALA A 37 -11.79 -10.83 0.96
CA ALA A 37 -11.12 -10.69 2.24
C ALA A 37 -11.53 -9.39 2.95
N ALA A 38 -11.49 -8.27 2.25
CA ALA A 38 -11.89 -6.96 2.78
C ALA A 38 -13.36 -6.91 3.17
N ALA A 39 -14.25 -7.53 2.39
CA ALA A 39 -15.68 -7.55 2.66
C ALA A 39 -16.05 -8.40 3.88
N THR A 40 -15.37 -9.53 4.06
CA THR A 40 -15.66 -10.49 5.12
C THR A 40 -14.87 -10.25 6.40
N GLY A 41 -13.74 -9.52 6.31
CA GLY A 41 -12.76 -9.39 7.40
C GLY A 41 -11.94 -10.68 7.61
N TRP A 42 -12.04 -11.66 6.73
CA TRP A 42 -11.27 -12.90 6.85
C TRP A 42 -9.87 -12.71 6.25
N PRO A 43 -8.82 -13.23 6.93
CA PRO A 43 -7.48 -13.22 6.36
C PRO A 43 -7.46 -13.94 5.01
N ARG A 44 -6.79 -13.39 4.02
CA ARG A 44 -6.74 -13.96 2.66
C ARG A 44 -6.36 -15.45 2.65
N LYS A 45 -5.38 -15.83 3.48
CA LYS A 45 -4.95 -17.24 3.63
C LYS A 45 -6.04 -18.19 4.16
N ALA A 46 -7.04 -17.68 4.85
CA ALA A 46 -8.15 -18.47 5.40
C ALA A 46 -9.34 -18.64 4.43
N LEU A 47 -9.37 -17.88 3.34
CA LEU A 47 -10.51 -17.87 2.41
C LEU A 47 -10.77 -19.22 1.76
N TYR A 48 -9.70 -19.96 1.37
CA TYR A 48 -9.86 -21.26 0.72
C TYR A 48 -10.67 -22.25 1.57
N GLY A 49 -10.42 -22.27 2.88
CA GLY A 49 -11.16 -23.12 3.82
C GLY A 49 -12.57 -22.62 4.15
N ARG A 50 -12.96 -21.44 3.65
CA ARG A 50 -14.24 -20.80 3.97
C ARG A 50 -15.15 -20.55 2.77
N LEU A 51 -14.80 -21.09 1.61
CA LEU A 51 -15.58 -20.87 0.38
C LEU A 51 -17.01 -21.39 0.46
N THR A 52 -17.26 -22.41 1.26
CA THR A 52 -18.60 -22.97 1.51
C THR A 52 -19.32 -22.35 2.70
N SER A 53 -18.71 -21.32 3.33
CA SER A 53 -19.36 -20.63 4.45
C SER A 53 -20.44 -19.66 3.93
N PRO A 54 -21.61 -19.63 4.58
CA PRO A 54 -22.62 -18.65 4.29
C PRO A 54 -22.15 -17.25 4.68
N LEU A 55 -22.54 -16.24 3.91
CA LEU A 55 -22.18 -14.86 4.16
C LEU A 55 -23.36 -14.07 4.72
N PRO A 56 -23.13 -13.25 5.79
CA PRO A 56 -24.14 -12.31 6.26
C PRO A 56 -24.37 -11.21 5.22
N GLN A 57 -25.57 -10.63 5.21
CA GLN A 57 -25.95 -9.57 4.27
C GLN A 57 -24.97 -8.39 4.29
N GLU A 58 -24.48 -8.02 5.46
CA GLU A 58 -23.49 -6.95 5.62
C GLU A 58 -22.17 -7.19 4.84
N ALA A 59 -21.74 -8.45 4.73
CA ALA A 59 -20.56 -8.78 3.94
C ALA A 59 -20.83 -8.65 2.44
N LEU A 60 -22.04 -9.01 2.00
CA LEU A 60 -22.48 -8.84 0.62
C LEU A 60 -22.55 -7.35 0.25
N ASP A 61 -23.15 -6.54 1.10
CA ASP A 61 -23.29 -5.10 0.90
C ASP A 61 -21.91 -4.41 0.86
N ARG A 62 -21.01 -4.80 1.76
CA ARG A 62 -19.61 -4.31 1.73
C ARG A 62 -18.90 -4.71 0.45
N ALA A 63 -19.03 -5.95 0.01
CA ALA A 63 -18.41 -6.42 -1.24
C ALA A 63 -18.90 -5.64 -2.46
N GLU A 64 -20.19 -5.33 -2.52
CA GLU A 64 -20.78 -4.55 -3.59
C GLU A 64 -20.26 -3.11 -3.60
N ALA A 65 -20.17 -2.47 -2.43
CA ALA A 65 -19.61 -1.14 -2.28
C ALA A 65 -18.12 -1.08 -2.70
N LEU A 66 -17.33 -2.06 -2.28
CA LEU A 66 -15.91 -2.19 -2.67
C LEU A 66 -15.77 -2.40 -4.18
N LEU A 67 -16.53 -3.33 -4.76
CA LEU A 67 -16.51 -3.59 -6.19
C LEU A 67 -16.89 -2.34 -6.99
N LYS A 68 -17.94 -1.63 -6.59
CA LYS A 68 -18.38 -0.39 -7.25
C LYS A 68 -17.25 0.64 -7.28
N ARG A 69 -16.56 0.86 -6.17
CA ARG A 69 -15.41 1.79 -6.12
C ARG A 69 -14.27 1.32 -7.01
N ARG A 70 -13.95 0.01 -6.98
CA ARG A 70 -12.90 -0.56 -7.83
C ARG A 70 -13.20 -0.37 -9.32
N LEU A 71 -14.42 -0.61 -9.75
CA LEU A 71 -14.85 -0.41 -11.13
C LEU A 71 -14.82 1.06 -11.58
N GLN A 72 -14.84 2.01 -10.65
CA GLN A 72 -14.65 3.44 -10.90
C GLN A 72 -13.18 3.86 -10.99
N GLY A 73 -12.24 2.91 -10.85
CA GLY A 73 -10.80 3.17 -10.92
C GLY A 73 -10.16 3.49 -9.56
N TYR A 74 -10.86 3.26 -8.44
CA TYR A 74 -10.26 3.43 -7.12
C TYR A 74 -9.23 2.30 -6.87
N PRO A 75 -8.01 2.62 -6.40
CA PRO A 75 -6.97 1.62 -6.21
C PRO A 75 -7.38 0.50 -5.25
N LEU A 76 -7.10 -0.75 -5.65
CA LEU A 76 -7.37 -1.93 -4.81
C LEU A 76 -6.70 -1.81 -3.44
N GLN A 77 -5.45 -1.35 -3.40
CA GLN A 77 -4.67 -1.23 -2.17
C GLN A 77 -5.34 -0.31 -1.15
N TYR A 78 -5.96 0.78 -1.59
CA TYR A 78 -6.73 1.66 -0.70
C TYR A 78 -8.04 1.02 -0.22
N LEU A 79 -8.66 0.15 -1.02
CA LEU A 79 -9.85 -0.61 -0.61
C LEU A 79 -9.51 -1.65 0.45
N VAL A 80 -8.36 -2.31 0.31
CA VAL A 80 -7.83 -3.27 1.27
C VAL A 80 -7.25 -2.56 2.50
N GLY A 81 -6.64 -1.36 2.30
CA GLY A 81 -6.02 -0.55 3.35
C GLY A 81 -4.60 -0.96 3.71
N GLU A 82 -4.06 -1.98 3.08
CA GLU A 82 -2.73 -2.51 3.36
C GLU A 82 -2.08 -3.05 2.08
N VAL A 83 -0.75 -2.96 2.02
CA VAL A 83 0.07 -3.55 0.96
C VAL A 83 1.29 -4.22 1.59
N GLU A 84 1.73 -5.34 1.03
CA GLU A 84 3.01 -5.92 1.40
C GLU A 84 4.13 -5.24 0.62
N PHE A 85 5.19 -4.82 1.33
CA PHE A 85 6.41 -4.29 0.75
C PHE A 85 7.61 -4.86 1.50
N PHE A 86 8.49 -5.53 0.79
CA PHE A 86 9.67 -6.20 1.35
C PHE A 86 9.35 -7.10 2.57
N GLY A 87 8.24 -7.82 2.49
CA GLY A 87 7.70 -8.67 3.55
C GLY A 87 7.12 -7.91 4.75
N LEU A 88 6.91 -6.58 4.64
CA LEU A 88 6.28 -5.76 5.67
C LEU A 88 4.83 -5.43 5.28
N PRO A 89 3.83 -5.68 6.14
CA PRO A 89 2.47 -5.24 5.93
C PRO A 89 2.37 -3.74 6.26
N LEU A 90 2.32 -2.91 5.22
CA LEU A 90 2.24 -1.45 5.35
C LEU A 90 0.80 -0.98 5.16
N ARG A 91 0.32 -0.16 6.07
CA ARG A 91 -0.93 0.57 5.87
C ARG A 91 -0.76 1.60 4.76
N VAL A 92 -1.79 1.69 3.92
CA VAL A 92 -1.90 2.67 2.84
C VAL A 92 -3.24 3.38 2.91
N GLU A 93 -3.28 4.64 2.48
CA GLU A 93 -4.50 5.43 2.41
C GLU A 93 -4.47 6.41 1.23
N GLU A 94 -5.65 6.78 0.77
CA GLU A 94 -5.81 7.74 -0.34
C GLU A 94 -4.99 9.01 -0.12
N GLY A 95 -4.33 9.48 -1.17
CA GLY A 95 -3.49 10.68 -1.12
C GLY A 95 -2.05 10.44 -0.69
N VAL A 96 -1.66 9.19 -0.40
CA VAL A 96 -0.25 8.81 -0.16
C VAL A 96 0.17 7.79 -1.20
N LEU A 97 1.40 7.90 -1.71
CA LEU A 97 1.92 7.00 -2.75
C LEU A 97 1.87 5.55 -2.27
N ILE A 98 1.24 4.68 -3.05
CA ILE A 98 1.25 3.24 -2.82
C ILE A 98 2.66 2.72 -3.13
N PRO A 99 3.34 2.01 -2.19
CA PRO A 99 4.63 1.38 -2.45
C PRO A 99 4.57 0.47 -3.68
N ARG A 100 5.53 0.64 -4.59
CA ARG A 100 5.63 -0.16 -5.82
C ARG A 100 6.58 -1.34 -5.61
N PRO A 101 6.25 -2.54 -6.15
CA PRO A 101 7.13 -3.72 -6.05
C PRO A 101 8.54 -3.46 -6.60
N GLU A 102 8.66 -2.67 -7.66
CA GLU A 102 9.94 -2.34 -8.29
C GLU A 102 10.87 -1.57 -7.33
N THR A 103 10.29 -0.86 -6.36
CA THR A 103 11.05 -0.11 -5.35
C THR A 103 11.73 -1.04 -4.33
N GLU A 104 11.32 -2.29 -4.22
CA GLU A 104 12.03 -3.30 -3.41
C GLU A 104 13.47 -3.51 -3.90
N GLY A 105 13.70 -3.41 -5.22
CA GLY A 105 15.04 -3.46 -5.80
C GLY A 105 15.97 -2.37 -5.28
N LEU A 106 15.45 -1.20 -4.93
CA LEU A 106 16.23 -0.13 -4.31
C LEU A 106 16.70 -0.53 -2.90
N VAL A 107 15.84 -1.20 -2.14
CA VAL A 107 16.20 -1.74 -0.81
C VAL A 107 17.28 -2.81 -0.95
N GLU A 108 17.14 -3.74 -1.90
CA GLU A 108 18.13 -4.78 -2.16
C GLU A 108 19.49 -4.19 -2.55
N LEU A 109 19.52 -3.19 -3.42
CA LEU A 109 20.75 -2.48 -3.79
C LEU A 109 21.41 -1.82 -2.59
N ALA A 110 20.63 -1.13 -1.75
CA ALA A 110 21.11 -0.49 -0.54
C ALA A 110 21.75 -1.49 0.44
N LEU A 111 21.11 -2.64 0.64
CA LEU A 111 21.61 -3.72 1.50
C LEU A 111 22.86 -4.41 0.94
N GLY A 112 23.09 -4.35 -0.37
CA GLY A 112 24.29 -4.87 -1.02
C GLY A 112 25.53 -3.97 -0.92
N LEU A 113 25.39 -2.75 -0.41
CA LEU A 113 26.52 -1.81 -0.27
C LEU A 113 27.40 -2.17 0.94
N PRO A 114 28.70 -1.85 0.89
CA PRO A 114 29.62 -2.06 2.01
C PRO A 114 29.42 -0.99 3.10
N LEU A 115 28.32 -1.12 3.86
CA LEU A 115 27.98 -0.21 4.95
C LEU A 115 28.72 -0.59 6.25
N PRO A 116 28.97 0.39 7.15
CA PRO A 116 29.50 0.09 8.49
C PRO A 116 28.47 -0.72 9.30
N PRO A 117 28.89 -1.34 10.43
CA PRO A 117 28.00 -2.19 11.24
C PRO A 117 26.74 -1.50 11.77
N ALA A 118 26.81 -0.21 12.07
CA ALA A 118 25.69 0.62 12.52
C ALA A 118 25.57 1.86 11.65
N PRO A 119 25.11 1.73 10.37
CA PRO A 119 25.12 2.83 9.44
C PRO A 119 24.05 3.88 9.77
N ARG A 120 24.34 5.13 9.46
CA ARG A 120 23.38 6.23 9.48
C ARG A 120 22.76 6.37 8.08
N ILE A 121 21.48 6.07 7.98
CA ILE A 121 20.75 5.98 6.72
C ILE A 121 19.63 7.00 6.69
N LEU A 122 19.45 7.69 5.56
CA LEU A 122 18.34 8.60 5.33
C LEU A 122 17.53 8.14 4.12
N ASP A 123 16.22 8.04 4.30
CA ASP A 123 15.21 7.91 3.24
C ASP A 123 14.55 9.27 2.99
N VAL A 124 14.78 9.84 1.81
CA VAL A 124 14.24 11.15 1.41
C VAL A 124 12.91 10.98 0.70
N GLY A 125 11.86 11.66 1.18
CA GLY A 125 10.51 11.52 0.63
C GLY A 125 9.93 10.14 0.94
N THR A 126 9.88 9.79 2.21
CA THR A 126 9.61 8.42 2.67
C THR A 126 8.20 7.90 2.35
N GLY A 127 7.23 8.79 2.09
CA GLY A 127 5.84 8.41 1.81
C GLY A 127 5.23 7.61 2.96
N THR A 128 4.88 6.34 2.70
CA THR A 128 4.37 5.40 3.71
C THR A 128 5.42 4.91 4.71
N GLY A 129 6.69 5.27 4.51
CA GLY A 129 7.82 4.74 5.28
C GLY A 129 8.41 3.45 4.73
N ALA A 130 7.99 3.00 3.55
CA ALA A 130 8.30 1.67 3.01
C ALA A 130 9.81 1.36 2.98
N ILE A 131 10.63 2.24 2.36
CA ILE A 131 12.07 2.02 2.24
C ILE A 131 12.75 2.10 3.60
N ALA A 132 12.46 3.16 4.38
CA ALA A 132 13.05 3.35 5.70
C ALA A 132 12.77 2.17 6.65
N LEU A 133 11.52 1.68 6.67
CA LEU A 133 11.12 0.56 7.51
C LEU A 133 11.73 -0.76 7.06
N ALA A 134 11.82 -0.99 5.76
CA ALA A 134 12.49 -2.18 5.20
C ALA A 134 13.98 -2.21 5.57
N LEU A 135 14.67 -1.07 5.43
CA LEU A 135 16.09 -0.94 5.81
C LEU A 135 16.28 -1.11 7.32
N LYS A 136 15.44 -0.51 8.16
CA LYS A 136 15.51 -0.67 9.62
C LYS A 136 15.30 -2.11 10.06
N ARG A 137 14.37 -2.83 9.43
CA ARG A 137 14.14 -4.25 9.73
C ARG A 137 15.33 -5.13 9.33
N ALA A 138 15.93 -4.86 8.18
CA ALA A 138 17.07 -5.62 7.68
C ALA A 138 18.38 -5.30 8.42
N LEU A 139 18.53 -4.06 8.90
CA LEU A 139 19.71 -3.55 9.61
C LEU A 139 19.29 -3.02 10.99
N PRO A 140 19.05 -3.88 11.97
CA PRO A 140 18.51 -3.46 13.28
C PRO A 140 19.40 -2.45 14.03
N GLU A 141 20.71 -2.51 13.82
CA GLU A 141 21.68 -1.58 14.45
C GLU A 141 21.79 -0.23 13.72
N ALA A 142 21.22 -0.10 12.52
CA ALA A 142 21.26 1.15 11.77
C ALA A 142 20.48 2.28 12.48
N GLU A 143 21.00 3.50 12.40
CA GLU A 143 20.26 4.72 12.70
C GLU A 143 19.51 5.16 11.42
N VAL A 144 18.22 4.90 11.35
CA VAL A 144 17.43 5.22 10.16
C VAL A 144 16.60 6.48 10.41
N TYR A 145 16.80 7.44 9.51
CA TYR A 145 16.07 8.70 9.42
C TYR A 145 15.20 8.69 8.17
N ALA A 146 14.10 9.41 8.20
CA ALA A 146 13.22 9.59 7.05
C ALA A 146 12.70 11.02 7.01
N THR A 147 12.79 11.67 5.87
CA THR A 147 12.22 13.01 5.67
C THR A 147 10.97 12.92 4.79
N GLU A 148 9.99 13.76 5.09
CA GLU A 148 8.76 13.90 4.33
C GLU A 148 8.19 15.31 4.49
N VAL A 149 7.72 15.89 3.40
CA VAL A 149 7.12 17.25 3.41
C VAL A 149 5.60 17.20 3.54
N ASP A 150 4.98 16.11 3.10
CA ASP A 150 3.54 15.91 3.23
C ASP A 150 3.20 15.42 4.65
N PRO A 151 2.48 16.23 5.45
CA PRO A 151 2.13 15.85 6.82
C PRO A 151 1.25 14.60 6.90
N LYS A 152 0.44 14.31 5.87
CA LYS A 152 -0.39 13.11 5.81
C LYS A 152 0.47 11.86 5.62
N ALA A 153 1.39 11.90 4.67
CA ALA A 153 2.33 10.80 4.43
C ALA A 153 3.23 10.57 5.67
N LEU A 154 3.72 11.64 6.28
CA LEU A 154 4.54 11.56 7.49
C LEU A 154 3.79 10.90 8.67
N ALA A 155 2.52 11.24 8.87
CA ALA A 155 1.68 10.64 9.90
C ALA A 155 1.49 9.14 9.65
N LEU A 156 1.21 8.76 8.40
CA LEU A 156 1.05 7.36 8.01
C LEU A 156 2.35 6.55 8.17
N ALA A 157 3.50 7.14 7.81
CA ALA A 157 4.81 6.51 8.00
C ALA A 157 5.12 6.23 9.48
N ARG A 158 4.81 7.20 10.36
CA ARG A 158 4.93 7.02 11.82
C ARG A 158 4.01 5.92 12.34
N GLU A 159 2.77 5.87 11.89
CA GLU A 159 1.83 4.81 12.24
C GLU A 159 2.35 3.43 11.80
N ASN A 160 2.88 3.31 10.58
CA ASN A 160 3.47 2.06 10.10
C ASN A 160 4.66 1.64 10.96
N ALA A 161 5.55 2.57 11.34
CA ALA A 161 6.68 2.30 12.21
C ALA A 161 6.24 1.78 13.59
N GLU A 162 5.24 2.42 14.19
CA GLU A 162 4.67 2.01 15.47
C GLU A 162 4.04 0.62 15.41
N ARG A 163 3.20 0.36 14.40
CA ARG A 163 2.58 -0.95 14.18
C ARG A 163 3.57 -2.09 14.02
N LEU A 164 4.72 -1.80 13.41
CA LEU A 164 5.77 -2.79 13.14
C LEU A 164 6.82 -2.86 14.25
N GLY A 165 6.79 -1.94 15.23
CA GLY A 165 7.79 -1.87 16.29
C GLY A 165 9.19 -1.50 15.78
N LEU A 166 9.28 -0.72 14.70
CA LEU A 166 10.54 -0.33 14.07
C LEU A 166 10.88 1.13 14.41
N ALA A 167 12.04 1.35 15.00
CA ALA A 167 12.50 2.69 15.40
C ALA A 167 13.13 3.43 14.20
N VAL A 168 12.39 4.38 13.65
CA VAL A 168 12.82 5.31 12.58
C VAL A 168 12.57 6.74 13.07
N VAL A 169 13.52 7.64 12.82
CA VAL A 169 13.38 9.07 13.15
C VAL A 169 12.77 9.79 11.96
N PHE A 170 11.52 10.23 12.09
CA PHE A 170 10.78 10.94 11.04
C PHE A 170 10.85 12.46 11.22
N LEU A 171 11.26 13.18 10.18
CA LEU A 171 11.45 14.62 10.16
C LEU A 171 10.52 15.28 9.13
N PRO A 172 9.73 16.30 9.52
CA PRO A 172 8.92 17.10 8.61
C PRO A 172 9.81 18.11 7.86
N ALA A 173 10.59 17.62 6.89
CA ALA A 173 11.59 18.44 6.21
C ALA A 173 11.79 17.99 4.77
N PRO A 174 12.21 18.90 3.87
CA PRO A 174 12.64 18.55 2.53
C PRO A 174 14.06 18.00 2.54
N LEU A 175 14.39 17.25 1.50
CA LEU A 175 15.74 16.72 1.26
C LEU A 175 16.34 16.05 2.52
N THR A 176 17.54 16.47 2.91
CA THR A 176 18.24 15.87 4.06
C THR A 176 17.74 16.40 5.42
N GLY A 177 16.87 17.41 5.44
CA GLY A 177 16.43 18.01 6.69
C GLY A 177 17.57 18.60 7.55
N GLY A 178 18.73 18.87 6.94
CA GLY A 178 19.93 19.36 7.62
C GLY A 178 20.78 18.27 8.27
N LEU A 179 20.43 16.99 8.10
CA LEU A 179 21.24 15.86 8.59
C LEU A 179 22.59 15.82 7.89
N LYS A 180 23.63 15.44 8.63
CA LYS A 180 25.03 15.30 8.18
C LYS A 180 25.56 13.95 8.60
N ASP A 181 26.75 13.63 8.08
CA ASP A 181 27.50 12.41 8.41
C ASP A 181 26.65 11.15 8.19
N LEU A 182 25.99 11.08 7.04
CA LEU A 182 25.18 9.95 6.59
C LEU A 182 26.06 8.97 5.79
N ASP A 183 25.92 7.68 6.07
CA ASP A 183 26.60 6.61 5.33
C ASP A 183 25.86 6.27 4.04
N LEU A 184 24.52 6.45 4.06
CA LEU A 184 23.68 6.18 2.90
C LEU A 184 22.48 7.14 2.85
N VAL A 185 22.20 7.64 1.66
CA VAL A 185 20.96 8.35 1.34
C VAL A 185 20.24 7.58 0.24
N VAL A 186 18.97 7.25 0.47
CA VAL A 186 18.10 6.62 -0.51
C VAL A 186 16.91 7.53 -0.78
N SER A 187 16.36 7.46 -1.99
CA SER A 187 15.15 8.18 -2.35
C SER A 187 14.47 7.51 -3.53
N ASN A 188 13.15 7.48 -3.48
CA ASN A 188 12.30 7.24 -4.64
C ASN A 188 11.54 8.54 -4.93
N PRO A 189 12.18 9.53 -5.58
CA PRO A 189 11.59 10.85 -5.80
C PRO A 189 10.49 10.79 -6.87
N PRO A 190 9.61 11.81 -6.94
CA PRO A 190 8.69 11.96 -8.06
C PRO A 190 9.46 12.11 -9.38
N TYR A 191 9.03 11.38 -10.41
CA TYR A 191 9.74 11.35 -11.72
C TYR A 191 8.80 11.46 -12.92
N LEU A 192 7.47 11.47 -12.72
CA LEU A 192 6.54 11.63 -13.83
C LEU A 192 6.49 13.09 -14.28
N PRO A 193 6.58 13.36 -15.60
CA PRO A 193 6.37 14.72 -16.12
C PRO A 193 4.93 15.18 -15.83
N GLU A 194 4.72 16.46 -15.53
CA GLU A 194 3.38 17.01 -15.32
C GLU A 194 2.46 16.76 -16.54
N ALA A 195 3.00 16.82 -17.75
CA ALA A 195 2.27 16.53 -19.00
C ALA A 195 1.73 15.09 -19.07
N TYR A 196 2.25 14.16 -18.28
CA TYR A 196 1.73 12.79 -18.22
C TYR A 196 0.40 12.69 -17.50
N ARG A 197 0.06 13.68 -16.66
CA ARG A 197 -1.13 13.70 -15.80
C ARG A 197 -2.43 13.49 -16.58
N GLU A 198 -2.54 14.07 -17.77
CA GLU A 198 -3.73 13.93 -18.62
C GLU A 198 -3.91 12.52 -19.20
N LYS A 199 -2.81 11.78 -19.34
CA LYS A 199 -2.77 10.42 -19.89
C LYS A 199 -2.64 9.33 -18.82
N ALA A 200 -2.48 9.74 -17.56
CA ALA A 200 -2.27 8.82 -16.45
C ALA A 200 -3.50 7.93 -16.23
N PRO A 201 -3.30 6.67 -15.83
CA PRO A 201 -4.39 5.82 -15.38
C PRO A 201 -5.19 6.50 -14.27
N ARG A 202 -6.51 6.28 -14.25
CA ARG A 202 -7.42 6.91 -13.25
C ARG A 202 -6.99 6.64 -11.81
N GLU A 203 -6.40 5.50 -11.57
CA GLU A 203 -5.88 5.09 -10.25
C GLU A 203 -4.86 6.07 -9.68
N LEU A 204 -3.98 6.62 -10.52
CA LEU A 204 -2.97 7.60 -10.08
C LEU A 204 -3.59 8.92 -9.59
N GLY A 205 -4.83 9.22 -10.01
CA GLY A 205 -5.56 10.41 -9.55
C GLY A 205 -5.93 10.38 -8.07
N TYR A 206 -5.85 9.23 -7.42
CA TYR A 206 -6.12 9.05 -5.98
C TYR A 206 -4.86 9.13 -5.12
N GLU A 207 -3.69 9.07 -5.75
CA GLU A 207 -2.39 9.18 -5.08
C GLU A 207 -1.92 10.63 -4.96
N SER A 208 -0.85 10.87 -4.19
CA SER A 208 -0.29 12.20 -4.00
C SER A 208 0.32 12.75 -5.30
N PRO A 209 -0.15 13.89 -5.83
CA PRO A 209 0.51 14.52 -6.96
C PRO A 209 1.96 14.95 -6.66
N LEU A 210 2.24 15.32 -5.40
CA LEU A 210 3.60 15.69 -4.96
C LEU A 210 4.56 14.51 -5.01
N ALA A 211 4.07 13.29 -4.81
CA ALA A 211 4.88 12.08 -4.85
C ALA A 211 5.03 11.50 -6.26
N LEU A 212 4.15 11.87 -7.20
CA LEU A 212 4.13 11.34 -8.55
C LEU A 212 4.84 12.25 -9.55
N TYR A 213 4.59 13.56 -9.50
CA TYR A 213 4.98 14.50 -10.55
C TYR A 213 6.16 15.38 -10.13
N ALA A 214 7.18 15.43 -10.99
CA ALA A 214 8.39 16.20 -10.75
C ALA A 214 8.25 17.72 -11.02
N GLY A 215 7.08 18.18 -11.45
CA GLY A 215 6.83 19.55 -11.86
C GLY A 215 7.04 19.80 -13.36
N PRO A 216 6.92 21.04 -13.82
CA PRO A 216 7.29 21.41 -15.19
C PRO A 216 8.79 21.22 -15.34
N GLU A 217 9.21 20.75 -16.51
CA GLU A 217 10.64 20.62 -16.88
C GLU A 217 11.37 21.94 -16.76
#